data_618683486601e1b80669dfc4846697a9
#
_entry.id   618683486601e1b80669dfc4846697a9
#
_cell.length_a   1.000
_cell.length_b   1.000
_cell.length_c   1.000
_cell.angle_alpha   90.00
_cell.angle_beta   90.00
_cell.angle_gamma   90.00
#
_symmetry.space_group_name_H-M   'P 1'
#
loop_
_entity.id
_entity.type
_entity.pdbx_description
1 polymer ?
#
loop_
_entity_poly.entity_id
_entity_poly.type
_entity_poly.pdbx_seq_one_letter_code
_entity_poly.pdbx_strand_id
1 'polypeptide(L)'
;MADFGATELDTFRAETRAWLEANCPPSMRTPMTDEKEAPWGGRKAEWKNPDAKLWLDRMADKGWTAPMWPAQYGGGGLSKAQNKVLEQELRRIKARPALMSFGVWMLGPVLLEYATEEQKQRFLPGIVRGETRWCQGYSEPGAGSDLASLQTKCEEVKDENGGDHWLINGQKVWTSYADQADWIFCLVRTDTSKKHEGISFVLFDMTSPGVEARPIKLISGSSPFCETFFDNVKVPKEQLVGKVNGGWEIAKRLLQYERQNISASGFGGNAALDVVEAAKTHVGVDAEGRIADGDLRARIAAHKMDAHAFLLTVRRAEAESKTGSGPSAAVSIIKYAAAKMNQERTELLVEALGLQGLGWEGEGFTPDEIAALRAMLRAKGNSIEGGTSEVNLNVVAKRVLGLLDHQ
;
A
#
# COMPACT_ATOMS: atom_id res chain seq x y z
N MET A 1 4.32 -29.69 -30.15
CA MET A 1 4.02 -29.96 -28.74
C MET A 1 2.63 -29.39 -28.50
N ALA A 2 1.66 -30.25 -28.15
CA ALA A 2 0.31 -29.78 -27.82
C ALA A 2 0.38 -28.92 -26.57
N ASP A 3 -0.23 -27.76 -26.60
CA ASP A 3 -0.20 -26.76 -25.54
C ASP A 3 -1.19 -27.15 -24.43
N PHE A 4 -0.84 -28.19 -23.65
CA PHE A 4 -1.67 -28.67 -22.53
C PHE A 4 -1.92 -27.57 -21.48
N GLY A 5 -1.04 -26.58 -21.36
CA GLY A 5 -1.19 -25.48 -20.43
C GLY A 5 -2.24 -24.44 -20.83
N ALA A 6 -2.48 -24.23 -22.13
CA ALA A 6 -3.49 -23.27 -22.61
C ALA A 6 -4.90 -23.78 -22.31
N THR A 7 -5.19 -25.06 -22.55
CA THR A 7 -6.50 -25.66 -22.28
C THR A 7 -6.86 -25.64 -20.79
N GLU A 8 -5.89 -25.85 -19.90
CA GLU A 8 -6.10 -25.80 -18.44
C GLU A 8 -6.40 -24.37 -17.97
N LEU A 9 -5.69 -23.36 -18.50
CA LEU A 9 -5.95 -21.97 -18.17
C LEU A 9 -7.28 -21.46 -18.75
N ASP A 10 -7.70 -21.95 -19.90
CA ASP A 10 -9.01 -21.62 -20.48
C ASP A 10 -10.15 -22.21 -19.65
N THR A 11 -10.01 -23.44 -19.19
CA THR A 11 -10.95 -24.07 -18.26
C THR A 11 -11.01 -23.27 -16.96
N PHE A 12 -9.86 -22.97 -16.35
CA PHE A 12 -9.80 -22.16 -15.13
C PHE A 12 -10.44 -20.77 -15.32
N ARG A 13 -10.25 -20.14 -16.48
CA ARG A 13 -10.90 -18.86 -16.84
C ARG A 13 -12.43 -18.99 -16.87
N ALA A 14 -12.94 -20.03 -17.51
CA ALA A 14 -14.38 -20.25 -17.62
C ALA A 14 -15.01 -20.48 -16.25
N GLU A 15 -14.39 -21.32 -15.41
CA GLU A 15 -14.82 -21.59 -14.03
C GLU A 15 -14.74 -20.32 -13.16
N THR A 16 -13.64 -19.58 -13.23
CA THR A 16 -13.44 -18.31 -12.51
C THR A 16 -14.52 -17.29 -12.90
N ARG A 17 -14.79 -17.14 -14.20
CA ARG A 17 -15.83 -16.26 -14.72
C ARG A 17 -17.20 -16.62 -14.17
N ALA A 18 -17.60 -17.88 -14.31
CA ALA A 18 -18.90 -18.36 -13.83
C ALA A 18 -19.05 -18.14 -12.33
N TRP A 19 -17.99 -18.45 -11.54
CA TRP A 19 -18.02 -18.24 -10.12
C TRP A 19 -18.14 -16.76 -9.73
N LEU A 20 -17.37 -15.87 -10.36
CA LEU A 20 -17.40 -14.42 -10.09
C LEU A 20 -18.77 -13.82 -10.45
N GLU A 21 -19.37 -14.23 -11.58
CA GLU A 21 -20.69 -13.78 -11.98
C GLU A 21 -21.79 -14.19 -11.00
N ALA A 22 -21.70 -15.40 -10.46
CA ALA A 22 -22.65 -15.92 -9.48
C ALA A 22 -22.45 -15.36 -8.06
N ASN A 23 -21.23 -14.99 -7.68
CA ASN A 23 -20.89 -14.71 -6.29
C ASN A 23 -20.54 -13.25 -5.99
N CYS A 24 -20.10 -12.45 -6.97
CA CYS A 24 -19.84 -11.04 -6.74
C CYS A 24 -21.16 -10.25 -6.70
N PRO A 25 -21.53 -9.63 -5.57
CA PRO A 25 -22.76 -8.85 -5.48
C PRO A 25 -22.78 -7.69 -6.49
N PRO A 26 -23.93 -7.32 -7.05
CA PRO A 26 -24.03 -6.20 -8.00
C PRO A 26 -23.47 -4.88 -7.48
N SER A 27 -23.69 -4.58 -6.20
CA SER A 27 -23.18 -3.36 -5.54
C SER A 27 -21.64 -3.35 -5.44
N MET A 28 -20.99 -4.52 -5.51
CA MET A 28 -19.53 -4.66 -5.51
C MET A 28 -18.92 -4.57 -6.92
N ARG A 29 -19.73 -4.32 -7.95
CA ARG A 29 -19.30 -4.12 -9.36
C ARG A 29 -19.36 -2.65 -9.80
N THR A 30 -19.42 -1.75 -8.83
CA THR A 30 -19.43 -0.29 -9.05
C THR A 30 -18.19 0.34 -8.42
N PRO A 31 -17.69 1.47 -8.93
CA PRO A 31 -16.58 2.18 -8.29
C PRO A 31 -16.86 2.53 -6.82
N MET A 32 -15.84 2.52 -5.98
CA MET A 32 -15.94 3.13 -4.64
C MET A 32 -15.99 4.64 -4.78
N THR A 33 -16.90 5.28 -4.07
CA THR A 33 -17.08 6.73 -4.07
C THR A 33 -16.61 7.39 -2.77
N ASP A 34 -16.41 6.59 -1.69
CA ASP A 34 -15.95 7.05 -0.38
C ASP A 34 -14.81 6.12 0.11
N GLU A 35 -13.69 6.69 0.55
CA GLU A 35 -12.59 5.93 1.16
C GLU A 35 -13.04 5.09 2.38
N LYS A 36 -14.11 5.53 3.06
CA LYS A 36 -14.70 4.80 4.20
C LYS A 36 -15.40 3.50 3.78
N GLU A 37 -15.63 3.29 2.49
CA GLU A 37 -16.13 2.02 1.95
C GLU A 37 -15.02 0.99 1.72
N ALA A 38 -13.74 1.39 1.90
CA ALA A 38 -12.61 0.51 1.67
C ALA A 38 -12.62 -0.67 2.65
N PRO A 39 -12.55 -1.92 2.15
CA PRO A 39 -12.75 -3.12 2.96
C PRO A 39 -11.46 -3.52 3.70
N TRP A 40 -11.08 -2.76 4.72
CA TRP A 40 -9.86 -3.01 5.51
C TRP A 40 -9.96 -4.21 6.46
N GLY A 41 -11.17 -4.65 6.79
CA GLY A 41 -11.37 -5.72 7.76
C GLY A 41 -10.93 -5.34 9.19
N GLY A 42 -10.65 -6.36 10.00
CA GLY A 42 -10.21 -6.21 11.38
C GLY A 42 -11.36 -6.25 12.40
N ARG A 43 -10.98 -6.29 13.71
CA ARG A 43 -11.92 -6.37 14.84
C ARG A 43 -12.84 -5.16 14.98
N LYS A 44 -12.39 -4.00 14.47
CA LYS A 44 -13.11 -2.72 14.52
C LYS A 44 -13.84 -2.40 13.20
N ALA A 45 -13.91 -3.36 12.26
CA ALA A 45 -14.51 -3.13 10.95
C ALA A 45 -16.01 -2.84 11.03
N GLU A 46 -16.44 -1.73 10.45
CA GLU A 46 -17.84 -1.38 10.27
C GLU A 46 -18.22 -1.52 8.78
N TRP A 47 -19.17 -2.39 8.50
CA TRP A 47 -19.61 -2.69 7.14
C TRP A 47 -20.86 -1.89 6.79
N LYS A 48 -20.69 -0.68 6.23
CA LYS A 48 -21.79 0.16 5.77
C LYS A 48 -22.64 -0.52 4.69
N ASN A 49 -22.02 -1.34 3.86
CA ASN A 49 -22.68 -2.16 2.87
C ASN A 49 -22.46 -3.65 3.25
N PRO A 50 -23.54 -4.38 3.60
CA PRO A 50 -23.46 -5.81 3.91
C PRO A 50 -22.86 -6.66 2.79
N ASP A 51 -23.04 -6.25 1.53
CA ASP A 51 -22.49 -6.93 0.38
C ASP A 51 -20.94 -6.91 0.37
N ALA A 52 -20.31 -5.89 0.97
CA ALA A 52 -18.86 -5.83 1.09
C ALA A 52 -18.33 -6.95 2.00
N LYS A 53 -19.00 -7.19 3.14
CA LYS A 53 -18.65 -8.31 4.01
C LYS A 53 -18.90 -9.66 3.34
N LEU A 54 -20.06 -9.80 2.70
CA LEU A 54 -20.40 -11.01 1.95
C LEU A 54 -19.38 -11.30 0.84
N TRP A 55 -18.94 -10.26 0.14
CA TRP A 55 -17.92 -10.38 -0.90
C TRP A 55 -16.57 -10.80 -0.34
N LEU A 56 -16.15 -10.20 0.78
CA LEU A 56 -14.94 -10.61 1.50
C LEU A 56 -15.00 -12.07 1.90
N ASP A 57 -16.10 -12.52 2.52
CA ASP A 57 -16.21 -13.90 2.99
C ASP A 57 -16.12 -14.91 1.83
N ARG A 58 -16.84 -14.66 0.74
CA ARG A 58 -16.80 -15.50 -0.46
C ARG A 58 -15.41 -15.59 -1.08
N MET A 59 -14.71 -14.47 -1.18
CA MET A 59 -13.34 -14.44 -1.69
C MET A 59 -12.35 -15.12 -0.75
N ALA A 60 -12.52 -14.93 0.55
CA ALA A 60 -11.68 -15.58 1.56
C ALA A 60 -11.89 -17.10 1.60
N ASP A 61 -13.13 -17.58 1.47
CA ASP A 61 -13.42 -19.03 1.40
C ASP A 61 -12.79 -19.71 0.17
N LYS A 62 -12.58 -18.96 -0.91
CA LYS A 62 -11.80 -19.41 -2.08
C LYS A 62 -10.28 -19.22 -1.90
N GLY A 63 -9.84 -18.57 -0.83
CA GLY A 63 -8.45 -18.14 -0.66
C GLY A 63 -8.04 -17.00 -1.64
N TRP A 64 -9.00 -16.36 -2.30
CA TRP A 64 -8.74 -15.37 -3.35
C TRP A 64 -8.50 -13.95 -2.84
N THR A 65 -8.55 -13.73 -1.54
CA THR A 65 -7.99 -12.54 -0.89
C THR A 65 -6.45 -12.56 -0.86
N ALA A 66 -5.86 -13.78 -0.85
CA ALA A 66 -4.42 -14.03 -0.97
C ALA A 66 -4.17 -15.18 -1.98
N PRO A 67 -4.47 -14.98 -3.28
CA PRO A 67 -4.66 -16.06 -4.25
C PRO A 67 -3.43 -16.93 -4.47
N MET A 68 -2.22 -16.38 -4.34
CA MET A 68 -0.97 -17.14 -4.54
C MET A 68 -0.38 -17.73 -3.25
N TRP A 69 -0.98 -17.46 -2.07
CA TRP A 69 -0.47 -18.04 -0.82
C TRP A 69 -0.84 -19.52 -0.71
N PRO A 70 -0.06 -20.31 0.06
CA PRO A 70 -0.35 -21.73 0.28
C PRO A 70 -1.73 -21.93 0.89
N ALA A 71 -2.45 -22.93 0.40
CA ALA A 71 -3.81 -23.26 0.86
C ALA A 71 -3.86 -23.63 2.36
N GLN A 72 -2.79 -24.21 2.90
CA GLN A 72 -2.69 -24.58 4.32
C GLN A 72 -2.79 -23.37 5.27
N TYR A 73 -2.58 -22.14 4.78
CA TYR A 73 -2.75 -20.91 5.53
C TYR A 73 -3.98 -20.09 5.07
N GLY A 74 -4.88 -20.72 4.31
CA GLY A 74 -6.09 -20.10 3.80
C GLY A 74 -5.94 -19.40 2.45
N GLY A 75 -4.77 -19.43 1.82
CA GLY A 75 -4.56 -18.88 0.48
C GLY A 75 -5.15 -19.74 -0.63
N GLY A 76 -5.22 -19.20 -1.85
CA GLY A 76 -5.80 -19.87 -3.01
C GLY A 76 -4.89 -20.93 -3.66
N GLY A 77 -3.60 -20.95 -3.35
CA GLY A 77 -2.63 -21.86 -3.97
C GLY A 77 -2.45 -21.66 -5.49
N LEU A 78 -2.89 -20.51 -6.02
CA LEU A 78 -2.87 -20.26 -7.45
C LEU A 78 -1.44 -20.03 -7.97
N SER A 79 -1.17 -20.55 -9.16
CA SER A 79 0.01 -20.18 -9.92
C SER A 79 -0.07 -18.70 -10.38
N LYS A 80 1.06 -18.11 -10.77
CA LYS A 80 1.10 -16.75 -11.33
C LYS A 80 0.19 -16.59 -12.57
N ALA A 81 0.10 -17.63 -13.41
CA ALA A 81 -0.75 -17.61 -14.59
C ALA A 81 -2.24 -17.59 -14.21
N GLN A 82 -2.65 -18.43 -13.26
CA GLN A 82 -4.02 -18.47 -12.75
C GLN A 82 -4.38 -17.17 -12.02
N ASN A 83 -3.48 -16.61 -11.21
CA ASN A 83 -3.71 -15.31 -10.57
C ASN A 83 -3.94 -14.20 -11.60
N LYS A 84 -3.17 -14.19 -12.70
CA LYS A 84 -3.38 -13.23 -13.79
C LYS A 84 -4.76 -13.39 -14.44
N VAL A 85 -5.24 -14.62 -14.60
CA VAL A 85 -6.60 -14.89 -15.09
C VAL A 85 -7.64 -14.33 -14.12
N LEU A 86 -7.50 -14.61 -12.81
CA LEU A 86 -8.39 -14.09 -11.77
C LEU A 86 -8.46 -12.56 -11.80
N GLU A 87 -7.31 -11.87 -11.85
CA GLU A 87 -7.25 -10.41 -11.94
C GLU A 87 -7.93 -9.85 -13.21
N GLN A 88 -7.80 -10.55 -14.35
CA GLN A 88 -8.46 -10.16 -15.60
C GLN A 88 -9.98 -10.27 -15.49
N GLU A 89 -10.49 -11.36 -14.90
CA GLU A 89 -11.93 -11.58 -14.75
C GLU A 89 -12.53 -10.63 -13.69
N LEU A 90 -11.83 -10.33 -12.59
CA LEU A 90 -12.24 -9.29 -11.63
C LEU A 90 -12.36 -7.91 -12.30
N ARG A 91 -11.36 -7.53 -13.11
CA ARG A 91 -11.40 -6.28 -13.87
C ARG A 91 -12.54 -6.25 -14.90
N ARG A 92 -12.80 -7.38 -15.58
CA ARG A 92 -13.89 -7.50 -16.56
C ARG A 92 -15.25 -7.15 -15.95
N ILE A 93 -15.53 -7.64 -14.74
CA ILE A 93 -16.79 -7.34 -14.04
C ILE A 93 -16.73 -6.07 -13.20
N LYS A 94 -15.63 -5.32 -13.25
CA LYS A 94 -15.37 -4.12 -12.43
C LYS A 94 -15.53 -4.37 -10.93
N ALA A 95 -15.13 -5.57 -10.45
CA ALA A 95 -15.23 -5.91 -9.05
C ALA A 95 -14.39 -4.97 -8.18
N ARG A 96 -14.99 -4.49 -7.07
CA ARG A 96 -14.26 -3.81 -6.01
C ARG A 96 -13.28 -4.80 -5.34
N PRO A 97 -12.14 -4.33 -4.78
CA PRO A 97 -11.30 -5.16 -3.91
C PRO A 97 -12.15 -5.78 -2.79
N ALA A 98 -11.99 -7.08 -2.56
CA ALA A 98 -12.70 -7.76 -1.46
C ALA A 98 -12.04 -7.47 -0.10
N LEU A 99 -10.73 -7.24 -0.10
CA LEU A 99 -9.93 -6.91 1.09
C LEU A 99 -8.80 -5.94 0.72
N MET A 100 -8.65 -4.89 1.50
CA MET A 100 -7.47 -4.04 1.53
C MET A 100 -6.71 -4.36 2.82
N SER A 101 -5.44 -4.76 2.73
CA SER A 101 -4.73 -5.22 3.92
C SER A 101 -3.21 -5.13 3.78
N PHE A 102 -2.57 -4.40 4.69
CA PHE A 102 -1.10 -4.45 4.82
C PHE A 102 -0.63 -5.87 5.22
N GLY A 103 -1.51 -6.63 5.88
CA GLY A 103 -1.29 -8.04 6.15
C GLY A 103 -1.10 -8.85 4.86
N VAL A 104 -1.96 -8.67 3.87
CA VAL A 104 -1.87 -9.38 2.58
C VAL A 104 -0.72 -8.86 1.73
N TRP A 105 -0.54 -7.53 1.66
CA TRP A 105 0.39 -6.93 0.69
C TRP A 105 1.85 -6.91 1.14
N MET A 106 2.11 -6.83 2.44
CA MET A 106 3.44 -6.60 2.99
C MET A 106 3.84 -7.63 4.03
N LEU A 107 3.05 -7.79 5.11
CA LEU A 107 3.43 -8.65 6.24
C LEU A 107 3.39 -10.13 5.89
N GLY A 108 2.32 -10.62 5.29
CA GLY A 108 2.13 -12.04 5.03
C GLY A 108 3.19 -12.66 4.14
N PRO A 109 3.59 -12.02 3.00
CA PRO A 109 4.73 -12.49 2.23
C PRO A 109 6.00 -12.64 3.06
N VAL A 110 6.25 -11.72 3.99
CA VAL A 110 7.39 -11.78 4.91
C VAL A 110 7.23 -12.89 5.94
N LEU A 111 6.03 -13.09 6.49
CA LEU A 111 5.77 -14.20 7.41
C LEU A 111 5.95 -15.56 6.71
N LEU A 112 5.54 -15.69 5.46
CA LEU A 112 5.76 -16.91 4.67
C LEU A 112 7.26 -17.24 4.51
N GLU A 113 8.13 -16.22 4.45
CA GLU A 113 9.58 -16.40 4.28
C GLU A 113 10.32 -16.58 5.61
N TYR A 114 9.98 -15.83 6.67
CA TYR A 114 10.81 -15.68 7.87
C TYR A 114 10.17 -16.20 9.17
N ALA A 115 8.84 -16.39 9.20
CA ALA A 115 8.16 -16.80 10.41
C ALA A 115 8.29 -18.32 10.68
N THR A 116 8.16 -18.71 11.95
CA THR A 116 8.04 -20.12 12.34
C THR A 116 6.70 -20.67 11.86
N GLU A 117 6.57 -22.01 11.85
CA GLU A 117 5.32 -22.64 11.43
C GLU A 117 4.15 -22.26 12.36
N GLU A 118 4.42 -22.19 13.67
CA GLU A 118 3.43 -21.76 14.67
C GLU A 118 2.96 -20.32 14.41
N GLN A 119 3.89 -19.43 14.08
CA GLN A 119 3.53 -18.04 13.73
C GLN A 119 2.72 -17.97 12.44
N LYS A 120 3.06 -18.75 11.42
CA LYS A 120 2.30 -18.81 10.16
C LYS A 120 0.88 -19.29 10.40
N GLN A 121 0.71 -20.37 11.14
CA GLN A 121 -0.60 -20.92 11.49
C GLN A 121 -1.43 -19.95 12.33
N ARG A 122 -0.80 -19.19 13.20
CA ARG A 122 -1.47 -18.22 14.07
C ARG A 122 -1.95 -16.98 13.31
N PHE A 123 -1.13 -16.40 12.41
CA PHE A 123 -1.39 -15.08 11.87
C PHE A 123 -1.94 -15.08 10.43
N LEU A 124 -1.47 -15.99 9.56
CA LEU A 124 -1.83 -15.93 8.14
C LEU A 124 -3.33 -16.18 7.86
N PRO A 125 -4.01 -17.15 8.50
CA PRO A 125 -5.44 -17.35 8.25
C PRO A 125 -6.30 -16.14 8.58
N GLY A 126 -6.05 -15.47 9.71
CA GLY A 126 -6.75 -14.24 10.10
C GLY A 126 -6.52 -13.06 9.14
N ILE A 127 -5.31 -12.99 8.54
CA ILE A 127 -5.00 -12.01 7.49
C ILE A 127 -5.83 -12.30 6.22
N VAL A 128 -5.86 -13.55 5.76
CA VAL A 128 -6.60 -13.96 4.56
C VAL A 128 -8.10 -13.71 4.70
N ARG A 129 -8.66 -13.98 5.87
CA ARG A 129 -10.09 -13.79 6.17
C ARG A 129 -10.47 -12.34 6.46
N GLY A 130 -9.48 -11.43 6.53
CA GLY A 130 -9.72 -10.04 6.91
C GLY A 130 -10.20 -9.87 8.35
N GLU A 131 -9.92 -10.84 9.23
CA GLU A 131 -10.27 -10.81 10.64
C GLU A 131 -9.33 -9.93 11.46
N THR A 132 -8.12 -9.68 10.94
CA THR A 132 -7.09 -8.87 11.59
C THR A 132 -6.59 -7.77 10.66
N ARG A 133 -6.67 -6.52 11.14
CA ARG A 133 -6.11 -5.35 10.46
C ARG A 133 -4.75 -5.02 11.04
N TRP A 134 -3.76 -4.84 10.16
CA TRP A 134 -2.36 -4.61 10.53
C TRP A 134 -1.93 -3.18 10.20
N CYS A 135 -1.04 -2.61 11.03
CA CYS A 135 -0.33 -1.38 10.73
C CYS A 135 1.18 -1.59 10.83
N GLN A 136 1.94 -0.65 10.24
CA GLN A 136 3.40 -0.71 10.11
C GLN A 136 4.06 0.27 11.07
N GLY A 137 4.84 -0.22 12.03
CA GLY A 137 5.61 0.58 12.98
C GLY A 137 7.08 0.68 12.59
N TYR A 138 7.42 1.52 11.60
CA TYR A 138 8.78 1.65 11.10
C TYR A 138 9.39 2.99 11.51
N SER A 139 8.95 4.08 10.88
CA SER A 139 9.50 5.42 11.06
C SER A 139 9.34 5.94 12.48
N GLU A 140 10.30 6.73 12.92
CA GLU A 140 10.29 7.47 14.17
C GLU A 140 10.52 8.96 13.90
N PRO A 141 10.23 9.88 14.83
CA PRO A 141 10.50 11.30 14.65
C PRO A 141 11.93 11.60 14.21
N GLY A 142 12.91 10.82 14.70
CA GLY A 142 14.33 10.94 14.35
C GLY A 142 14.85 9.92 13.34
N ALA A 143 14.00 9.02 12.81
CA ALA A 143 14.40 7.92 11.93
C ALA A 143 13.38 7.69 10.79
N GLY A 144 13.50 8.45 9.74
CA GLY A 144 12.71 8.33 8.51
C GLY A 144 13.56 7.77 7.37
N SER A 145 14.22 8.64 6.59
CA SER A 145 15.13 8.22 5.50
C SER A 145 16.30 7.36 6.01
N ASP A 146 16.87 7.70 7.17
CA ASP A 146 17.80 6.85 7.90
C ASP A 146 17.04 5.97 8.90
N LEU A 147 16.24 5.04 8.39
CA LEU A 147 15.41 4.15 9.19
C LEU A 147 16.23 3.32 10.17
N ALA A 148 17.49 2.98 9.83
CA ALA A 148 18.36 2.20 10.70
C ALA A 148 18.80 2.93 11.98
N SER A 149 18.53 4.24 12.10
CA SER A 149 18.75 5.02 13.31
C SER A 149 17.60 4.96 14.34
N LEU A 150 16.59 4.11 14.11
CA LEU A 150 15.46 3.92 15.02
C LEU A 150 15.92 3.59 16.46
N GLN A 151 15.15 4.08 17.43
CA GLN A 151 15.47 4.03 18.86
C GLN A 151 14.41 3.33 19.72
N THR A 152 13.25 2.97 19.17
CA THR A 152 12.22 2.22 19.92
C THR A 152 12.86 0.99 20.55
N LYS A 153 13.00 1.00 21.88
CA LYS A 153 13.76 0.04 22.67
C LYS A 153 12.97 -1.24 22.84
N CYS A 154 13.66 -2.38 22.82
CA CYS A 154 13.09 -3.69 23.08
C CYS A 154 14.06 -4.49 23.93
N GLU A 155 13.69 -4.75 25.17
CA GLU A 155 14.50 -5.45 26.17
C GLU A 155 13.87 -6.77 26.54
N GLU A 156 14.72 -7.75 26.80
CA GLU A 156 14.30 -9.00 27.38
C GLU A 156 14.09 -8.83 28.88
N VAL A 157 12.90 -9.17 29.37
CA VAL A 157 12.57 -9.09 30.80
C VAL A 157 11.88 -10.37 31.25
N LYS A 158 12.00 -10.67 32.54
CA LYS A 158 11.27 -11.75 33.20
C LYS A 158 10.11 -11.16 33.98
N ASP A 159 8.96 -11.79 33.89
CA ASP A 159 7.81 -11.45 34.73
C ASP A 159 7.98 -12.05 36.16
N GLU A 160 7.07 -11.70 37.06
CA GLU A 160 7.07 -12.17 38.44
C GLU A 160 6.92 -13.71 38.56
N ASN A 161 6.42 -14.36 37.52
CA ASN A 161 6.23 -15.80 37.41
C ASN A 161 7.39 -16.49 36.68
N GLY A 162 8.45 -15.76 36.28
CA GLY A 162 9.61 -16.26 35.57
C GLY A 162 9.43 -16.43 34.07
N GLY A 163 8.29 -15.97 33.50
CA GLY A 163 8.05 -15.97 32.06
C GLY A 163 8.88 -14.90 31.35
N ASP A 164 9.53 -15.30 30.26
CA ASP A 164 10.32 -14.37 29.44
C ASP A 164 9.43 -13.63 28.45
N HIS A 165 9.55 -12.30 28.40
CA HIS A 165 8.87 -11.46 27.39
C HIS A 165 9.75 -10.30 26.94
N TRP A 166 9.32 -9.64 25.86
CA TRP A 166 9.90 -8.39 25.39
C TRP A 166 9.19 -7.22 26.04
N LEU A 167 9.95 -6.22 26.49
CA LEU A 167 9.45 -4.94 26.99
C LEU A 167 9.77 -3.86 25.95
N ILE A 168 8.74 -3.25 25.37
CA ILE A 168 8.89 -2.27 24.30
C ILE A 168 8.58 -0.88 24.81
N ASN A 169 9.51 0.06 24.57
CA ASN A 169 9.39 1.47 24.92
C ASN A 169 9.84 2.35 23.75
N GLY A 170 9.04 3.36 23.37
CA GLY A 170 9.39 4.28 22.32
C GLY A 170 8.20 4.88 21.59
N GLN A 171 8.47 5.38 20.38
CA GLN A 171 7.47 6.07 19.57
C GLN A 171 7.68 5.74 18.10
N LYS A 172 6.56 5.55 17.37
CA LYS A 172 6.53 5.50 15.91
C LYS A 172 5.72 6.67 15.37
N VAL A 173 6.01 7.07 14.13
CA VAL A 173 5.30 8.13 13.43
C VAL A 173 4.96 7.71 12.01
N TRP A 174 3.95 8.31 11.43
CA TRP A 174 3.41 7.96 10.10
C TRP A 174 2.86 6.55 10.02
N THR A 175 2.43 6.00 11.16
CA THR A 175 1.82 4.67 11.24
C THR A 175 0.43 4.72 10.64
N SER A 176 0.28 4.16 9.43
CA SER A 176 -0.98 4.22 8.68
C SER A 176 -2.10 3.48 9.41
N TYR A 177 -3.19 4.20 9.72
CA TYR A 177 -4.42 3.68 10.35
C TYR A 177 -4.18 2.92 11.65
N ALA A 178 -3.18 3.30 12.46
CA ALA A 178 -2.87 2.64 13.72
C ALA A 178 -4.02 2.70 14.73
N ASP A 179 -4.82 3.76 14.71
CA ASP A 179 -6.03 3.95 15.52
C ASP A 179 -7.13 2.91 15.22
N GLN A 180 -7.10 2.33 14.02
CA GLN A 180 -8.06 1.33 13.54
C GLN A 180 -7.45 -0.06 13.42
N ALA A 181 -6.13 -0.21 13.58
CA ALA A 181 -5.45 -1.48 13.48
C ALA A 181 -5.66 -2.35 14.72
N ASP A 182 -5.60 -3.65 14.53
CA ASP A 182 -5.64 -4.66 15.59
C ASP A 182 -4.26 -5.07 16.02
N TRP A 183 -3.33 -5.13 15.06
CA TRP A 183 -1.96 -5.57 15.26
C TRP A 183 -0.98 -4.64 14.55
N ILE A 184 0.24 -4.57 15.09
CA ILE A 184 1.35 -3.86 14.48
C ILE A 184 2.51 -4.82 14.20
N PHE A 185 3.15 -4.66 13.04
CA PHE A 185 4.47 -5.20 12.79
C PHE A 185 5.51 -4.06 12.94
N CYS A 186 6.42 -4.24 13.87
CA CYS A 186 7.25 -3.16 14.38
C CYS A 186 8.73 -3.48 14.30
N LEU A 187 9.54 -2.51 13.84
CA LEU A 187 10.98 -2.53 13.99
C LEU A 187 11.35 -1.94 15.34
N VAL A 188 12.18 -2.67 16.07
CA VAL A 188 12.61 -2.30 17.42
C VAL A 188 14.12 -2.45 17.59
N ARG A 189 14.72 -1.71 18.51
CA ARG A 189 16.13 -1.73 18.86
C ARG A 189 16.39 -2.72 20.00
N THR A 190 17.01 -3.85 19.68
CA THR A 190 17.41 -4.89 20.65
C THR A 190 18.89 -4.83 21.01
N ASP A 191 19.73 -4.19 20.17
CA ASP A 191 21.15 -3.96 20.44
C ASP A 191 21.54 -2.56 19.94
N THR A 192 22.07 -1.73 20.82
CA THR A 192 22.51 -0.35 20.52
C THR A 192 23.96 -0.28 20.02
N SER A 193 24.71 -1.36 20.12
CA SER A 193 26.13 -1.40 19.71
C SER A 193 26.31 -1.46 18.20
N LYS A 194 25.25 -1.85 17.45
CA LYS A 194 25.25 -2.02 16.00
C LYS A 194 24.07 -1.34 15.36
N LYS A 195 24.32 -0.67 14.22
CA LYS A 195 23.28 0.12 13.54
C LYS A 195 22.21 -0.77 12.90
N HIS A 196 22.58 -1.67 12.02
CA HIS A 196 21.65 -2.53 11.28
C HIS A 196 21.38 -3.85 12.00
N GLU A 197 22.42 -4.49 12.50
CA GLU A 197 22.39 -5.77 13.19
C GLU A 197 21.94 -5.65 14.66
N GLY A 198 21.42 -4.52 15.08
CA GLY A 198 20.80 -4.30 16.38
C GLY A 198 19.29 -4.14 16.31
N ILE A 199 18.67 -4.44 15.15
CA ILE A 199 17.24 -4.26 14.90
C ILE A 199 16.54 -5.62 14.86
N SER A 200 15.41 -5.74 15.56
CA SER A 200 14.53 -6.90 15.53
C SER A 200 13.15 -6.54 14.96
N PHE A 201 12.40 -7.57 14.55
CA PHE A 201 11.06 -7.44 13.97
C PHE A 201 10.05 -8.16 14.88
N VAL A 202 9.10 -7.40 15.43
CA VAL A 202 8.17 -7.90 16.47
C VAL A 202 6.73 -7.61 16.07
N LEU A 203 5.86 -8.56 16.37
CA LEU A 203 4.40 -8.46 16.17
C LEU A 203 3.74 -8.26 17.54
N PHE A 204 2.82 -7.31 17.68
CA PHE A 204 2.04 -7.20 18.91
C PHE A 204 0.67 -6.55 18.69
N ASP A 205 -0.23 -6.83 19.62
CA ASP A 205 -1.61 -6.35 19.60
C ASP A 205 -1.65 -4.86 19.96
N MET A 206 -2.39 -4.08 19.18
CA MET A 206 -2.57 -2.64 19.38
C MET A 206 -3.44 -2.32 20.60
N THR A 207 -4.11 -3.32 21.18
CA THR A 207 -4.88 -3.18 22.43
C THR A 207 -4.07 -3.53 23.68
N SER A 208 -2.77 -3.88 23.52
CA SER A 208 -1.87 -4.16 24.66
C SER A 208 -1.77 -2.94 25.55
N PRO A 209 -1.76 -3.12 26.90
CA PRO A 209 -1.50 -2.03 27.83
C PRO A 209 -0.22 -1.29 27.46
N GLY A 210 -0.27 0.05 27.47
CA GLY A 210 0.86 0.92 27.13
C GLY A 210 0.96 1.28 25.66
N VAL A 211 0.08 0.77 24.80
CA VAL A 211 -0.02 1.20 23.38
C VAL A 211 -1.02 2.33 23.24
N GLU A 212 -0.61 3.44 22.64
CA GLU A 212 -1.49 4.57 22.29
C GLU A 212 -1.25 5.00 20.86
N ALA A 213 -2.32 5.17 20.08
CA ALA A 213 -2.28 5.72 18.71
C ALA A 213 -3.00 7.07 18.66
N ARG A 214 -2.32 8.11 18.14
CA ARG A 214 -2.86 9.47 18.00
C ARG A 214 -2.90 9.86 16.53
N PRO A 215 -4.08 10.07 15.93
CA PRO A 215 -4.19 10.50 14.53
C PRO A 215 -3.52 11.84 14.26
N ILE A 216 -2.80 11.92 13.14
CA ILE A 216 -2.18 13.14 12.64
C ILE A 216 -3.09 13.75 11.58
N LYS A 217 -3.59 14.97 11.84
CA LYS A 217 -4.39 15.70 10.85
C LYS A 217 -3.47 16.30 9.79
N LEU A 218 -3.62 15.81 8.55
CA LEU A 218 -2.90 16.34 7.40
C LEU A 218 -3.49 17.66 6.89
N ILE A 219 -2.71 18.41 6.10
CA ILE A 219 -3.20 19.63 5.43
C ILE A 219 -4.35 19.33 4.45
N SER A 220 -4.48 18.10 3.96
CA SER A 220 -5.61 17.64 3.15
C SER A 220 -6.92 17.47 3.94
N GLY A 221 -6.89 17.61 5.27
CA GLY A 221 -8.05 17.45 6.16
C GLY A 221 -8.29 16.02 6.63
N SER A 222 -7.63 15.01 6.04
CA SER A 222 -7.71 13.60 6.47
C SER A 222 -6.68 13.27 7.56
N SER A 223 -6.86 12.14 8.24
CA SER A 223 -5.95 11.67 9.29
C SER A 223 -5.62 10.17 9.11
N PRO A 224 -5.04 9.76 7.96
CA PRO A 224 -4.73 8.36 7.69
C PRO A 224 -3.49 7.86 8.44
N PHE A 225 -2.73 8.73 9.06
CA PHE A 225 -1.49 8.41 9.79
C PHE A 225 -1.62 8.75 11.26
N CYS A 226 -0.89 8.00 12.09
CA CYS A 226 -0.82 8.22 13.53
C CYS A 226 0.63 8.36 14.00
N GLU A 227 0.80 9.07 15.11
CA GLU A 227 1.85 8.81 16.06
C GLU A 227 1.43 7.61 16.89
N THR A 228 2.37 6.73 17.23
CA THR A 228 2.09 5.53 18.03
C THR A 228 3.12 5.43 19.16
N PHE A 229 2.64 5.43 20.38
CA PHE A 229 3.46 5.44 21.58
C PHE A 229 3.45 4.08 22.25
N PHE A 230 4.57 3.68 22.81
CA PHE A 230 4.75 2.44 23.53
C PHE A 230 5.38 2.76 24.90
N ASP A 231 4.63 2.46 25.96
CA ASP A 231 5.07 2.62 27.34
C ASP A 231 4.99 1.27 28.07
N ASN A 232 6.14 0.64 28.28
CA ASN A 232 6.27 -0.65 28.94
C ASN A 232 5.36 -1.75 28.36
N VAL A 233 5.25 -1.79 27.03
CA VAL A 233 4.44 -2.79 26.34
C VAL A 233 5.07 -4.17 26.45
N LYS A 234 4.37 -5.09 27.11
CA LYS A 234 4.81 -6.48 27.28
C LYS A 234 4.38 -7.32 26.07
N VAL A 235 5.33 -7.95 25.43
CA VAL A 235 5.10 -8.77 24.21
C VAL A 235 5.68 -10.16 24.43
N PRO A 236 4.91 -11.22 24.22
CA PRO A 236 5.41 -12.60 24.29
C PRO A 236 6.62 -12.86 23.38
N LYS A 237 7.57 -13.66 23.85
CA LYS A 237 8.83 -13.95 23.13
C LYS A 237 8.61 -14.52 21.75
N GLU A 238 7.62 -15.38 21.61
CA GLU A 238 7.23 -16.04 20.36
C GLU A 238 6.66 -15.11 19.30
N GLN A 239 6.47 -13.82 19.60
CA GLN A 239 6.01 -12.81 18.63
C GLN A 239 7.15 -12.08 17.91
N LEU A 240 8.40 -12.38 18.24
CA LEU A 240 9.54 -11.95 17.44
C LEU A 240 9.66 -12.84 16.20
N VAL A 241 9.71 -12.22 15.02
CA VAL A 241 9.84 -12.93 13.75
C VAL A 241 11.30 -13.04 13.35
N GLY A 242 11.69 -14.24 12.93
CA GLY A 242 13.07 -14.54 12.58
C GLY A 242 13.99 -14.63 13.80
N LYS A 243 15.18 -14.04 13.70
CA LYS A 243 16.19 -14.05 14.77
C LYS A 243 16.24 -12.68 15.45
N VAL A 244 16.59 -12.68 16.73
CA VAL A 244 16.96 -11.44 17.44
C VAL A 244 18.09 -10.75 16.65
N ASN A 245 17.97 -9.45 16.47
CA ASN A 245 18.89 -8.63 15.67
C ASN A 245 18.88 -8.93 14.14
N GLY A 246 17.94 -9.74 13.66
CA GLY A 246 17.75 -10.05 12.23
C GLY A 246 16.69 -9.20 11.52
N GLY A 247 16.07 -8.26 12.23
CA GLY A 247 14.89 -7.51 11.72
C GLY A 247 15.19 -6.58 10.54
N TRP A 248 16.45 -6.14 10.39
CA TRP A 248 16.81 -5.27 9.27
C TRP A 248 16.70 -5.97 7.90
N GLU A 249 17.05 -7.24 7.84
CA GLU A 249 16.89 -8.04 6.62
C GLU A 249 15.41 -8.21 6.26
N ILE A 250 14.60 -8.53 7.26
CA ILE A 250 13.14 -8.63 7.14
C ILE A 250 12.54 -7.30 6.66
N ALA A 251 12.98 -6.17 7.25
CA ALA A 251 12.55 -4.84 6.86
C ALA A 251 12.86 -4.53 5.38
N LYS A 252 14.08 -4.82 4.92
CA LYS A 252 14.45 -4.63 3.52
C LYS A 252 13.57 -5.45 2.57
N ARG A 253 13.25 -6.68 2.95
CA ARG A 253 12.38 -7.57 2.18
C ARG A 253 10.95 -7.05 2.12
N LEU A 254 10.40 -6.61 3.26
CA LEU A 254 9.06 -6.03 3.33
C LEU A 254 8.93 -4.77 2.45
N LEU A 255 9.92 -3.87 2.49
CA LEU A 255 9.95 -2.67 1.68
C LEU A 255 10.03 -2.98 0.16
N GLN A 256 10.52 -4.15 -0.26
CA GLN A 256 10.44 -4.59 -1.66
C GLN A 256 8.99 -4.91 -2.04
N TYR A 257 8.24 -5.61 -1.19
CA TYR A 257 6.82 -5.88 -1.39
C TYR A 257 5.99 -4.58 -1.40
N GLU A 258 6.26 -3.66 -0.49
CA GLU A 258 5.63 -2.34 -0.44
C GLU A 258 5.82 -1.58 -1.77
N ARG A 259 7.05 -1.48 -2.28
CA ARG A 259 7.33 -0.81 -3.56
C ARG A 259 6.63 -1.46 -4.74
N GLN A 260 6.53 -2.79 -4.78
CA GLN A 260 5.79 -3.50 -5.84
C GLN A 260 4.30 -3.14 -5.81
N ASN A 261 3.70 -3.05 -4.63
CA ASN A 261 2.29 -2.68 -4.48
C ASN A 261 2.02 -1.21 -4.82
N ILE A 262 2.87 -0.28 -4.36
CA ILE A 262 2.78 1.14 -4.72
C ILE A 262 2.88 1.31 -6.24
N SER A 263 3.80 0.60 -6.89
CA SER A 263 3.97 0.64 -8.35
C SER A 263 2.76 0.10 -9.10
N ALA A 264 2.09 -0.92 -8.57
CA ALA A 264 0.92 -1.55 -9.17
C ALA A 264 -0.37 -0.72 -9.01
N SER A 265 -0.55 -0.06 -7.85
CA SER A 265 -1.73 0.74 -7.54
C SER A 265 -1.68 2.16 -8.12
N GLY A 266 -0.48 2.66 -8.44
CA GLY A 266 -0.25 4.07 -8.75
C GLY A 266 -0.48 4.98 -7.53
N PHE A 267 0.09 6.19 -7.53
CA PHE A 267 -0.19 7.19 -6.50
C PHE A 267 -1.53 7.91 -6.71
N GLY A 268 -2.19 7.68 -7.86
CA GLY A 268 -3.47 8.31 -8.19
C GLY A 268 -4.62 7.51 -7.61
N GLY A 269 -5.20 7.94 -6.49
CA GLY A 269 -6.57 7.57 -6.17
C GLY A 269 -7.47 7.84 -7.38
N ASN A 270 -8.62 7.19 -7.47
CA ASN A 270 -9.65 7.49 -8.49
C ASN A 270 -10.00 8.98 -8.38
N ALA A 271 -9.31 9.82 -9.19
CA ALA A 271 -9.74 11.20 -9.34
C ALA A 271 -11.08 11.15 -10.05
N ALA A 272 -12.12 11.59 -9.38
CA ALA A 272 -13.46 11.66 -9.96
C ALA A 272 -13.49 12.58 -11.20
N LEU A 273 -12.57 13.55 -11.28
CA LEU A 273 -12.47 14.51 -12.37
C LEU A 273 -11.27 14.22 -13.29
N ASP A 274 -11.52 14.15 -14.59
CA ASP A 274 -10.47 14.20 -15.62
C ASP A 274 -10.02 15.65 -15.85
N VAL A 275 -8.70 15.86 -15.91
CA VAL A 275 -8.11 17.21 -16.07
C VAL A 275 -8.56 17.88 -17.37
N VAL A 276 -8.74 17.12 -18.48
CA VAL A 276 -9.16 17.68 -19.77
C VAL A 276 -10.60 18.13 -19.70
N GLU A 277 -11.48 17.30 -19.15
CA GLU A 277 -12.91 17.61 -19.03
C GLU A 277 -13.13 18.76 -18.01
N ALA A 278 -12.40 18.79 -16.92
CA ALA A 278 -12.40 19.93 -16.00
C ALA A 278 -11.97 21.23 -16.70
N ALA A 279 -10.87 21.21 -17.46
CA ALA A 279 -10.39 22.37 -18.20
C ALA A 279 -11.39 22.85 -19.27
N LYS A 280 -12.01 21.92 -20.02
CA LYS A 280 -13.06 22.31 -21.00
C LYS A 280 -14.28 22.93 -20.33
N THR A 281 -14.65 22.47 -19.15
CA THR A 281 -15.82 22.92 -18.40
C THR A 281 -15.59 24.30 -17.78
N HIS A 282 -14.44 24.51 -17.11
CA HIS A 282 -14.19 25.70 -16.30
C HIS A 282 -13.40 26.78 -17.01
N VAL A 283 -12.48 26.42 -17.92
CA VAL A 283 -11.69 27.38 -18.74
C VAL A 283 -12.41 27.66 -20.06
N GLY A 284 -13.20 26.70 -20.56
CA GLY A 284 -13.93 26.79 -21.82
C GLY A 284 -13.15 26.23 -23.00
N VAL A 285 -13.79 26.31 -24.18
CA VAL A 285 -13.22 25.81 -25.44
C VAL A 285 -13.19 26.90 -26.51
N ASP A 286 -12.21 26.82 -27.43
CA ASP A 286 -12.13 27.66 -28.63
C ASP A 286 -13.10 27.18 -29.74
N ALA A 287 -13.09 27.86 -30.88
CA ALA A 287 -13.96 27.52 -32.01
C ALA A 287 -13.74 26.10 -32.58
N GLU A 288 -12.55 25.54 -32.35
CA GLU A 288 -12.17 24.18 -32.77
C GLU A 288 -12.42 23.14 -31.67
N GLY A 289 -13.05 23.50 -30.54
CA GLY A 289 -13.37 22.61 -29.43
C GLY A 289 -12.16 22.22 -28.57
N ARG A 290 -11.05 22.96 -28.67
CA ARG A 290 -9.86 22.77 -27.83
C ARG A 290 -9.96 23.64 -26.58
N ILE A 291 -9.30 23.25 -25.48
CA ILE A 291 -9.18 24.09 -24.25
C ILE A 291 -8.74 25.49 -24.67
N ALA A 292 -9.50 26.52 -24.28
CA ALA A 292 -9.32 27.91 -24.74
C ALA A 292 -7.99 28.51 -24.30
N ASP A 293 -7.51 28.17 -23.08
CA ASP A 293 -6.17 28.55 -22.61
C ASP A 293 -5.09 27.70 -23.28
N GLY A 294 -4.27 28.35 -24.12
CA GLY A 294 -3.22 27.67 -24.91
C GLY A 294 -2.05 27.14 -24.05
N ASP A 295 -1.69 27.83 -22.97
CA ASP A 295 -0.64 27.39 -22.06
C ASP A 295 -1.07 26.19 -21.24
N LEU A 296 -2.22 26.28 -20.60
CA LEU A 296 -2.79 25.16 -19.84
C LEU A 296 -2.97 23.91 -20.73
N ARG A 297 -3.49 24.11 -21.96
CA ARG A 297 -3.63 23.04 -22.95
C ARG A 297 -2.28 22.37 -23.26
N ALA A 298 -1.22 23.15 -23.48
CA ALA A 298 0.11 22.62 -23.77
C ALA A 298 0.67 21.82 -22.60
N ARG A 299 0.50 22.30 -21.37
CA ARG A 299 0.97 21.61 -20.16
C ARG A 299 0.17 20.31 -19.89
N ILE A 300 -1.14 20.32 -20.09
CA ILE A 300 -1.97 19.10 -20.00
C ILE A 300 -1.52 18.08 -21.06
N ALA A 301 -1.25 18.51 -22.30
CA ALA A 301 -0.76 17.63 -23.34
C ALA A 301 0.59 17.01 -23.00
N ALA A 302 1.55 17.81 -22.52
CA ALA A 302 2.85 17.34 -22.06
C ALA A 302 2.71 16.32 -20.92
N HIS A 303 1.89 16.63 -19.91
CA HIS A 303 1.60 15.70 -18.82
C HIS A 303 1.03 14.35 -19.32
N LYS A 304 0.07 14.38 -20.26
CA LYS A 304 -0.49 13.14 -20.84
C LYS A 304 0.55 12.33 -21.61
N MET A 305 1.47 13.01 -22.32
CA MET A 305 2.59 12.33 -22.99
C MET A 305 3.52 11.65 -21.99
N ASP A 306 3.91 12.35 -20.92
CA ASP A 306 4.77 11.81 -19.86
C ASP A 306 4.10 10.66 -19.11
N ALA A 307 2.81 10.77 -18.78
CA ALA A 307 2.04 9.70 -18.16
C ALA A 307 1.95 8.46 -19.06
N HIS A 308 1.80 8.64 -20.39
CA HIS A 308 1.82 7.53 -21.34
C HIS A 308 3.20 6.87 -21.42
N ALA A 309 4.27 7.65 -21.52
CA ALA A 309 5.65 7.17 -21.53
C ALA A 309 5.99 6.41 -20.24
N PHE A 310 5.49 6.90 -19.09
CA PHE A 310 5.63 6.22 -17.81
C PHE A 310 4.95 4.84 -17.80
N LEU A 311 3.70 4.75 -18.28
CA LEU A 311 2.99 3.48 -18.41
C LEU A 311 3.75 2.47 -19.27
N LEU A 312 4.33 2.91 -20.39
CA LEU A 312 5.17 2.07 -21.24
C LEU A 312 6.44 1.63 -20.50
N THR A 313 7.04 2.50 -19.69
CA THR A 313 8.21 2.19 -18.87
C THR A 313 7.91 1.14 -17.81
N VAL A 314 6.75 1.24 -17.13
CA VAL A 314 6.29 0.21 -16.17
C VAL A 314 6.11 -1.14 -16.87
N ARG A 315 5.44 -1.18 -18.02
CA ARG A 315 5.27 -2.41 -18.81
C ARG A 315 6.59 -3.01 -19.26
N ARG A 316 7.54 -2.16 -19.68
CA ARG A 316 8.90 -2.60 -20.01
C ARG A 316 9.62 -3.22 -18.81
N ALA A 317 9.57 -2.56 -17.65
CA ALA A 317 10.18 -3.06 -16.42
C ALA A 317 9.61 -4.43 -16.01
N GLU A 318 8.29 -4.62 -16.16
CA GLU A 318 7.65 -5.92 -15.93
C GLU A 318 8.11 -6.99 -16.93
N ALA A 319 8.24 -6.65 -18.20
CA ALA A 319 8.69 -7.58 -19.23
C ALA A 319 10.16 -7.98 -19.03
N GLU A 320 11.07 -7.02 -18.76
CA GLU A 320 12.47 -7.26 -18.46
C GLU A 320 12.65 -8.13 -17.22
N SER A 321 11.86 -7.89 -16.16
CA SER A 321 11.92 -8.71 -14.93
C SER A 321 11.49 -10.17 -15.13
N LYS A 322 10.73 -10.46 -16.19
CA LYS A 322 10.30 -11.84 -16.53
C LYS A 322 11.36 -12.62 -17.32
N THR A 323 12.19 -11.91 -18.08
CA THR A 323 13.19 -12.51 -18.98
C THR A 323 14.62 -12.44 -18.43
N GLY A 324 14.87 -11.57 -17.45
CA GLY A 324 16.17 -11.34 -16.85
C GLY A 324 16.41 -12.08 -15.55
N SER A 325 17.62 -12.01 -15.04
CA SER A 325 18.08 -12.60 -13.77
C SER A 325 17.69 -11.77 -12.52
N GLY A 326 16.86 -10.73 -12.66
CA GLY A 326 16.47 -9.86 -11.55
C GLY A 326 15.55 -8.71 -11.97
N PRO A 327 15.25 -7.78 -11.04
CA PRO A 327 14.45 -6.61 -11.34
C PRO A 327 15.11 -5.73 -12.39
N SER A 328 14.32 -5.20 -13.33
CA SER A 328 14.79 -4.20 -14.29
C SER A 328 15.33 -2.96 -13.57
N ALA A 329 16.41 -2.37 -14.10
CA ALA A 329 16.93 -1.09 -13.61
C ALA A 329 15.88 0.04 -13.68
N ALA A 330 14.93 -0.04 -14.61
CA ALA A 330 13.81 0.90 -14.74
C ALA A 330 12.91 0.94 -13.49
N VAL A 331 12.84 -0.14 -12.70
CA VAL A 331 12.06 -0.14 -11.43
C VAL A 331 12.53 0.96 -10.47
N SER A 332 13.82 1.30 -10.51
CA SER A 332 14.40 2.30 -9.61
C SER A 332 13.86 3.73 -9.80
N ILE A 333 13.34 4.06 -11.01
CA ILE A 333 12.78 5.40 -11.29
C ILE A 333 11.26 5.46 -11.11
N ILE A 334 10.58 4.30 -10.99
CA ILE A 334 9.11 4.25 -11.02
C ILE A 334 8.50 5.08 -9.90
N LYS A 335 8.98 4.93 -8.66
CA LYS A 335 8.44 5.67 -7.51
C LYS A 335 8.62 7.19 -7.66
N TYR A 336 9.82 7.62 -8.07
CA TYR A 336 10.13 9.04 -8.31
C TYR A 336 9.25 9.64 -9.40
N ALA A 337 9.17 8.98 -10.55
CA ALA A 337 8.38 9.45 -11.69
C ALA A 337 6.87 9.45 -11.38
N ALA A 338 6.35 8.41 -10.72
CA ALA A 338 4.95 8.33 -10.32
C ALA A 338 4.56 9.46 -9.35
N ALA A 339 5.40 9.75 -8.35
CA ALA A 339 5.18 10.83 -7.40
C ALA A 339 5.09 12.19 -8.11
N LYS A 340 6.06 12.48 -9.00
CA LYS A 340 6.09 13.72 -9.77
C LYS A 340 4.84 13.87 -10.65
N MET A 341 4.48 12.83 -11.40
CA MET A 341 3.32 12.87 -12.28
C MET A 341 2.00 13.03 -11.51
N ASN A 342 1.85 12.39 -10.35
CA ASN A 342 0.63 12.58 -9.56
C ASN A 342 0.53 13.98 -8.98
N GLN A 343 1.63 14.57 -8.51
CA GLN A 343 1.66 15.96 -8.07
C GLN A 343 1.27 16.92 -9.20
N GLU A 344 1.90 16.78 -10.36
CA GLU A 344 1.62 17.59 -11.55
C GLU A 344 0.16 17.44 -12.02
N ARG A 345 -0.35 16.22 -12.08
CA ARG A 345 -1.76 15.96 -12.43
C ARG A 345 -2.74 16.67 -11.52
N THR A 346 -2.50 16.60 -10.21
CA THR A 346 -3.40 17.23 -9.23
C THR A 346 -3.29 18.74 -9.22
N GLU A 347 -2.11 19.31 -9.47
CA GLU A 347 -1.89 20.74 -9.65
C GLU A 347 -2.60 21.26 -10.89
N LEU A 348 -2.43 20.60 -12.04
CA LEU A 348 -3.14 20.94 -13.29
C LEU A 348 -4.66 20.87 -13.13
N LEU A 349 -5.17 19.89 -12.35
CA LEU A 349 -6.59 19.78 -12.08
C LEU A 349 -7.11 20.97 -11.26
N VAL A 350 -6.43 21.34 -10.17
CA VAL A 350 -6.82 22.48 -9.33
C VAL A 350 -6.74 23.78 -10.14
N GLU A 351 -5.72 23.96 -10.97
CA GLU A 351 -5.59 25.10 -11.86
C GLU A 351 -6.73 25.17 -12.88
N ALA A 352 -7.07 24.03 -13.51
CA ALA A 352 -8.17 23.94 -14.45
C ALA A 352 -9.54 24.29 -13.84
N LEU A 353 -9.75 23.98 -12.56
CA LEU A 353 -10.96 24.35 -11.81
C LEU A 353 -11.02 25.86 -11.49
N GLY A 354 -9.91 26.60 -11.56
CA GLY A 354 -9.86 28.03 -11.24
C GLY A 354 -10.30 28.30 -9.80
N LEU A 355 -11.24 29.23 -9.59
CA LEU A 355 -11.75 29.56 -8.26
C LEU A 355 -12.45 28.38 -7.57
N GLN A 356 -13.06 27.47 -8.31
CA GLN A 356 -13.66 26.26 -7.77
C GLN A 356 -12.62 25.32 -7.16
N GLY A 357 -11.39 25.32 -7.69
CA GLY A 357 -10.25 24.56 -7.15
C GLY A 357 -9.74 25.06 -5.78
N LEU A 358 -10.21 26.20 -5.27
CA LEU A 358 -9.86 26.75 -3.96
C LEU A 358 -10.85 26.33 -2.85
N GLY A 359 -11.92 25.61 -3.20
CA GLY A 359 -12.98 25.21 -2.27
C GLY A 359 -12.52 24.19 -1.24
N TRP A 360 -12.67 24.51 0.04
CA TRP A 360 -12.35 23.60 1.15
C TRP A 360 -13.59 22.89 1.70
N GLU A 361 -14.69 23.66 1.83
CA GLU A 361 -16.00 23.22 2.30
C GLU A 361 -17.06 24.30 1.96
N GLY A 362 -18.33 23.94 2.03
CA GLY A 362 -19.45 24.87 1.81
C GLY A 362 -20.26 24.55 0.56
N GLU A 363 -21.48 25.14 0.51
CA GLU A 363 -22.48 24.84 -0.52
C GLU A 363 -22.11 25.33 -1.95
N GLY A 364 -21.11 26.20 -2.05
CA GLY A 364 -20.64 26.73 -3.35
C GLY A 364 -19.70 25.79 -4.12
N PHE A 365 -19.36 24.62 -3.56
CA PHE A 365 -18.42 23.68 -4.13
C PHE A 365 -19.00 22.27 -4.17
N THR A 366 -18.75 21.56 -5.26
CA THR A 366 -19.14 20.14 -5.37
C THR A 366 -18.17 19.27 -4.55
N PRO A 367 -18.62 18.06 -4.14
CA PRO A 367 -17.73 17.10 -3.47
C PRO A 367 -16.47 16.77 -4.28
N ASP A 368 -16.57 16.72 -5.61
CA ASP A 368 -15.45 16.40 -6.50
C ASP A 368 -14.44 17.56 -6.58
N GLU A 369 -14.87 18.80 -6.58
CA GLU A 369 -13.99 19.99 -6.53
C GLU A 369 -13.22 20.04 -5.21
N ILE A 370 -13.91 19.84 -4.08
CA ILE A 370 -13.27 19.74 -2.75
C ILE A 370 -12.27 18.58 -2.71
N ALA A 371 -12.64 17.42 -3.26
CA ALA A 371 -11.76 16.25 -3.33
C ALA A 371 -10.52 16.52 -4.18
N ALA A 372 -10.63 17.26 -5.27
CA ALA A 372 -9.51 17.64 -6.14
C ALA A 372 -8.46 18.47 -5.38
N LEU A 373 -8.88 19.50 -4.63
CA LEU A 373 -7.96 20.29 -3.79
C LEU A 373 -7.29 19.44 -2.72
N ARG A 374 -8.07 18.64 -2.00
CA ARG A 374 -7.54 17.75 -0.94
C ARG A 374 -6.56 16.73 -1.51
N ALA A 375 -6.82 16.20 -2.70
CA ALA A 375 -5.92 15.29 -3.39
C ALA A 375 -4.61 15.99 -3.78
N MET A 376 -4.65 17.22 -4.24
CA MET A 376 -3.44 18.01 -4.55
C MET A 376 -2.58 18.25 -3.31
N LEU A 377 -3.19 18.60 -2.18
CA LEU A 377 -2.49 18.79 -0.92
C LEU A 377 -1.89 17.44 -0.42
N ARG A 378 -2.65 16.33 -0.51
CA ARG A 378 -2.18 14.99 -0.14
C ARG A 378 -1.02 14.51 -1.02
N ALA A 379 -1.06 14.81 -2.32
CA ALA A 379 -0.03 14.40 -3.28
C ALA A 379 1.37 14.94 -2.96
N LYS A 380 1.49 16.04 -2.20
CA LYS A 380 2.81 16.55 -1.76
C LYS A 380 3.59 15.52 -0.93
N GLY A 381 2.91 14.67 -0.18
CA GLY A 381 3.52 13.55 0.55
C GLY A 381 4.13 12.48 -0.35
N ASN A 382 3.71 12.36 -1.61
CA ASN A 382 4.21 11.31 -2.51
C ASN A 382 5.73 11.40 -2.78
N SER A 383 6.33 12.59 -2.71
CA SER A 383 7.78 12.75 -2.84
C SER A 383 8.56 12.35 -1.58
N ILE A 384 7.87 12.09 -0.47
CA ILE A 384 8.47 11.79 0.85
C ILE A 384 8.25 10.32 1.22
N GLU A 385 7.01 9.85 1.20
CA GLU A 385 6.61 8.50 1.61
C GLU A 385 7.21 7.40 0.72
N GLY A 386 7.38 6.18 1.26
CA GLY A 386 7.94 5.06 0.49
C GLY A 386 9.40 5.26 0.04
N GLY A 387 10.17 6.08 0.77
CA GLY A 387 11.49 6.61 0.42
C GLY A 387 11.40 7.93 -0.32
N THR A 388 12.14 8.94 0.15
CA THR A 388 12.12 10.27 -0.48
C THR A 388 12.59 10.23 -1.94
N SER A 389 12.23 11.25 -2.71
CA SER A 389 12.72 11.41 -4.08
C SER A 389 14.25 11.38 -4.14
N GLU A 390 14.92 12.02 -3.18
CA GLU A 390 16.39 12.08 -3.07
C GLU A 390 16.99 10.71 -2.78
N VAL A 391 16.40 9.93 -1.86
CA VAL A 391 16.84 8.55 -1.57
C VAL A 391 16.70 7.67 -2.82
N ASN A 392 15.59 7.78 -3.56
CA ASN A 392 15.41 7.02 -4.80
C ASN A 392 16.40 7.45 -5.89
N LEU A 393 16.68 8.75 -6.04
CA LEU A 393 17.68 9.26 -6.97
C LEU A 393 19.10 8.79 -6.60
N ASN A 394 19.44 8.73 -5.31
CA ASN A 394 20.70 8.13 -4.85
C ASN A 394 20.82 6.65 -5.22
N VAL A 395 19.73 5.88 -5.13
CA VAL A 395 19.73 4.48 -5.59
C VAL A 395 19.98 4.41 -7.09
N VAL A 396 19.34 5.28 -7.88
CA VAL A 396 19.60 5.35 -9.34
C VAL A 396 21.05 5.71 -9.61
N ALA A 397 21.57 6.76 -8.98
CA ALA A 397 22.95 7.21 -9.18
C ALA A 397 23.96 6.10 -8.89
N LYS A 398 23.85 5.45 -7.72
CA LYS A 398 24.83 4.45 -7.27
C LYS A 398 24.68 3.10 -7.97
N ARG A 399 23.45 2.59 -8.09
CA ARG A 399 23.21 1.20 -8.53
C ARG A 399 22.90 1.05 -10.01
N VAL A 400 22.34 2.09 -10.64
CA VAL A 400 21.98 2.05 -12.06
C VAL A 400 23.05 2.72 -12.91
N LEU A 401 23.51 3.91 -12.49
CA LEU A 401 24.50 4.70 -13.24
C LEU A 401 25.94 4.42 -12.81
N GLY A 402 26.17 3.75 -11.69
CA GLY A 402 27.52 3.44 -11.18
C GLY A 402 28.33 4.67 -10.75
N LEU A 403 27.62 5.77 -10.39
CA LEU A 403 28.30 6.99 -9.94
C LEU A 403 28.90 6.80 -8.55
N LEU A 404 30.03 7.51 -8.30
CA LEU A 404 30.71 7.48 -7.01
C LEU A 404 29.84 8.04 -5.89
N ASP A 405 30.01 7.44 -4.71
CA ASP A 405 29.42 7.95 -3.48
C ASP A 405 30.18 9.22 -3.08
N HIS A 406 29.57 10.38 -3.19
CA HIS A 406 30.11 11.58 -2.59
C HIS A 406 29.75 11.56 -1.11
N GLN A 407 30.76 11.31 -0.28
CA GLN A 407 30.67 11.46 1.17
C GLN A 407 30.56 12.93 1.57
#